data_0dc4e5cb4cb19702931ed30bcb6e779c
#
_entry.id   0dc4e5cb4cb19702931ed30bcb6e779c
#
_cell.length_a   1.000
_cell.length_b   1.000
_cell.length_c   1.000
_cell.angle_alpha   90.00
_cell.angle_beta   90.00
_cell.angle_gamma   90.00
#
_symmetry.space_group_name_H-M   'P 1'
#
loop_
_entity.id
_entity.type
_entity.pdbx_description
1 polymer ?
#
loop_
_entity_poly.entity_id
_entity_poly.type
_entity_poly.pdbx_seq_one_letter_code
_entity_poly.pdbx_strand_id
1 'polypeptide(L)'
;MSWQTQLQGDSIAWLLEKDDPGVRYLALRDLKDLSADDRELRTARRAAHRQGPIAAILDAMEDEGYWFKAGPGYSPKYRGTVWSLILLAQLGASVEEDKRVARACAYLLDHNLCEGGQFSTSIAPSGTVDCLQGNLGWALREVGCDDPRVKQAFEWMARTVTGEGIAPLTDMQADTRYYAYKCGPNFACGVNGQLPCAWGAVKVMLAFSKVPVPQRTPLLKRAIQQGVAFLFSVDPASAAYPTRDGSKPDRRWWKFSFPVFYVTDLLQNVEALARLGYGRDKRLAHALTYIRDRQDEHGRWPLELDYQTWVNFGPKRQPNKWVTLRALRALKAVA
;
A
#
# COMPACT_ATOMS: atom_id res chain seq x y z
N MET A 1 3.13 28.25 4.31
CA MET A 1 3.17 27.84 5.74
C MET A 1 3.70 26.43 5.82
N SER A 2 4.51 26.12 6.84
CA SER A 2 4.98 24.73 7.05
C SER A 2 3.79 23.82 7.33
N TRP A 3 3.79 22.58 6.80
CA TRP A 3 2.75 21.59 7.09
C TRP A 3 2.63 21.29 8.61
N GLN A 4 3.70 21.48 9.36
CA GLN A 4 3.75 21.28 10.81
C GLN A 4 2.84 22.27 11.59
N THR A 5 2.52 23.43 11.02
CA THR A 5 1.57 24.38 11.67
C THR A 5 0.14 23.83 11.77
N GLN A 6 -0.13 22.68 11.13
CA GLN A 6 -1.42 21.99 11.17
C GLN A 6 -1.51 20.98 12.34
N LEU A 7 -0.43 20.80 13.10
CA LEU A 7 -0.35 19.84 14.20
C LEU A 7 -0.73 20.53 15.53
N GLN A 8 -1.47 19.80 16.37
CA GLN A 8 -1.88 20.27 17.70
C GLN A 8 -0.77 20.12 18.75
N GLY A 9 0.28 19.30 18.47
CA GLY A 9 1.40 19.06 19.37
C GLY A 9 2.63 18.55 18.66
N ASP A 10 3.72 18.29 19.40
CA ASP A 10 4.97 17.78 18.84
C ASP A 10 4.97 16.23 18.70
N SER A 11 4.13 15.74 17.79
CA SER A 11 4.11 14.31 17.47
C SER A 11 5.38 13.84 16.79
N ILE A 12 6.15 14.71 16.14
CA ILE A 12 7.41 14.32 15.49
C ILE A 12 8.44 13.90 16.55
N ALA A 13 8.60 14.66 17.64
CA ALA A 13 9.49 14.29 18.73
C ALA A 13 9.12 12.92 19.31
N TRP A 14 7.81 12.65 19.49
CA TRP A 14 7.31 11.35 19.94
C TRP A 14 7.65 10.20 19.00
N LEU A 15 7.57 10.39 17.67
CA LEU A 15 7.97 9.36 16.69
C LEU A 15 9.50 9.14 16.64
N LEU A 16 10.30 10.10 17.10
CA LEU A 16 11.75 10.01 17.13
C LEU A 16 12.30 9.36 18.40
N GLU A 17 11.47 8.99 19.36
CA GLU A 17 11.89 8.22 20.54
C GLU A 17 12.50 6.87 20.14
N LYS A 18 13.34 6.31 21.02
CA LYS A 18 14.12 5.10 20.72
C LYS A 18 13.39 3.79 21.01
N ASP A 19 12.21 3.85 21.60
CA ASP A 19 11.37 2.69 21.97
C ASP A 19 10.80 1.92 20.80
N ASP A 20 10.59 2.59 19.64
CA ASP A 20 10.20 1.94 18.38
C ASP A 20 11.20 2.27 17.26
N PRO A 21 12.23 1.42 17.05
CA PRO A 21 13.24 1.67 16.04
C PRO A 21 12.71 1.78 14.61
N GLY A 22 11.63 1.06 14.29
CA GLY A 22 10.99 1.08 12.97
C GLY A 22 10.33 2.42 12.69
N VAL A 23 9.52 2.92 13.62
CA VAL A 23 8.90 4.24 13.50
C VAL A 23 9.95 5.34 13.45
N ARG A 24 10.96 5.27 14.34
CA ARG A 24 12.06 6.25 14.36
C ARG A 24 12.77 6.33 13.02
N TYR A 25 13.16 5.17 12.46
CA TYR A 25 13.81 5.11 11.16
C TYR A 25 12.96 5.80 10.08
N LEU A 26 11.70 5.44 10.00
CA LEU A 26 10.80 5.98 8.99
C LEU A 26 10.47 7.48 9.22
N ALA A 27 10.40 7.93 10.47
CA ALA A 27 10.23 9.36 10.78
C ALA A 27 11.45 10.19 10.35
N LEU A 28 12.68 9.69 10.59
CA LEU A 28 13.91 10.32 10.12
C LEU A 28 13.95 10.40 8.58
N ARG A 29 13.58 9.31 7.90
CA ARG A 29 13.56 9.23 6.44
C ARG A 29 12.50 10.14 5.82
N ASP A 30 11.25 10.03 6.28
CA ASP A 30 10.09 10.56 5.58
C ASP A 30 9.58 11.91 6.10
N LEU A 31 9.87 12.25 7.37
CA LEU A 31 9.42 13.51 7.97
C LEU A 31 10.57 14.51 8.12
N LYS A 32 11.77 14.02 8.43
CA LYS A 32 12.97 14.86 8.56
C LYS A 32 13.77 14.97 7.26
N ASP A 33 13.46 14.15 6.22
CA ASP A 33 14.14 14.10 4.91
C ASP A 33 15.65 13.93 5.02
N LEU A 34 16.13 13.15 5.98
CA LEU A 34 17.55 12.87 6.10
C LEU A 34 18.03 12.11 4.85
N SER A 35 19.20 12.47 4.35
CA SER A 35 19.80 11.81 3.20
C SER A 35 20.13 10.34 3.52
N ALA A 36 20.17 9.49 2.49
CA ALA A 36 20.51 8.07 2.65
C ALA A 36 21.89 7.85 3.31
N ASP A 37 22.80 8.81 3.14
CA ASP A 37 24.17 8.78 3.70
C ASP A 37 24.24 9.31 5.15
N ASP A 38 23.15 9.85 5.68
CA ASP A 38 23.12 10.37 7.03
C ASP A 38 23.41 9.25 8.05
N ARG A 39 24.31 9.53 9.00
CA ARG A 39 24.75 8.55 10.00
C ARG A 39 23.61 8.13 10.94
N GLU A 40 22.77 9.07 11.33
CA GLU A 40 21.64 8.81 12.23
C GLU A 40 20.60 7.94 11.52
N LEU A 41 20.26 8.26 10.26
CA LEU A 41 19.34 7.49 9.45
C LEU A 41 19.83 6.05 9.25
N ARG A 42 21.11 5.85 8.88
CA ARG A 42 21.68 4.51 8.72
C ARG A 42 21.67 3.71 10.02
N THR A 43 21.96 4.37 11.15
CA THR A 43 21.93 3.71 12.46
C THR A 43 20.51 3.28 12.83
N ALA A 44 19.50 4.17 12.62
CA ALA A 44 18.11 3.85 12.87
C ALA A 44 17.61 2.72 11.95
N ARG A 45 17.99 2.73 10.65
CA ARG A 45 17.65 1.66 9.70
C ARG A 45 18.19 0.29 10.17
N ARG A 46 19.46 0.21 10.57
CA ARG A 46 20.03 -1.03 11.11
C ARG A 46 19.33 -1.50 12.39
N ALA A 47 19.01 -0.57 13.28
CA ALA A 47 18.28 -0.90 14.50
C ALA A 47 16.90 -1.47 14.19
N ALA A 48 16.16 -0.87 13.25
CA ALA A 48 14.85 -1.34 12.81
C ALA A 48 14.88 -2.77 12.22
N HIS A 49 15.97 -3.17 11.53
CA HIS A 49 16.11 -4.52 10.97
C HIS A 49 16.59 -5.57 11.98
N ARG A 50 17.21 -5.15 13.07
CA ARG A 50 17.74 -6.06 14.09
C ARG A 50 16.84 -6.22 15.31
N GLN A 51 15.89 -5.33 15.47
CA GLN A 51 15.03 -5.25 16.64
C GLN A 51 13.59 -4.94 16.22
N GLY A 52 12.63 -5.38 17.03
CA GLY A 52 11.23 -5.06 16.82
C GLY A 52 10.56 -5.84 15.67
N PRO A 53 9.57 -5.23 15.01
CA PRO A 53 8.69 -5.95 14.10
C PRO A 53 9.37 -6.57 12.88
N ILE A 54 10.34 -5.89 12.25
CA ILE A 54 11.04 -6.42 11.06
C ILE A 54 11.80 -7.68 11.44
N ALA A 55 12.60 -7.62 12.50
CA ALA A 55 13.36 -8.79 12.99
C ALA A 55 12.43 -9.96 13.30
N ALA A 56 11.37 -9.73 14.08
CA ALA A 56 10.42 -10.79 14.48
C ALA A 56 9.74 -11.46 13.26
N ILE A 57 9.43 -10.70 12.21
CA ILE A 57 8.84 -11.25 10.98
C ILE A 57 9.86 -12.05 10.20
N LEU A 58 11.09 -11.53 10.04
CA LEU A 58 12.16 -12.20 9.31
C LEU A 58 12.68 -13.45 10.03
N ASP A 59 12.68 -13.47 11.37
CA ASP A 59 13.07 -14.64 12.17
C ASP A 59 12.03 -15.79 12.11
N ALA A 60 10.77 -15.45 11.73
CA ALA A 60 9.73 -16.45 11.48
C ALA A 60 9.67 -16.93 10.00
N MET A 61 10.60 -16.47 9.14
CA MET A 61 10.66 -16.87 7.74
C MET A 61 11.39 -18.22 7.59
N GLU A 62 10.84 -19.09 6.76
CA GLU A 62 11.51 -20.34 6.35
C GLU A 62 12.72 -20.05 5.45
N ASP A 63 13.67 -20.96 5.42
CA ASP A 63 14.95 -20.76 4.71
C ASP A 63 14.78 -20.49 3.22
N GLU A 64 13.74 -21.02 2.60
CA GLU A 64 13.42 -20.84 1.18
C GLU A 64 12.81 -19.46 0.87
N GLY A 65 12.40 -18.67 1.87
CA GLY A 65 11.90 -17.30 1.69
C GLY A 65 10.39 -17.15 1.79
N TYR A 66 9.70 -18.08 2.39
CA TYR A 66 8.25 -18.00 2.62
C TYR A 66 7.90 -18.03 4.11
N TRP A 67 6.64 -17.77 4.42
CA TRP A 67 6.09 -17.87 5.78
C TRP A 67 4.93 -18.82 5.83
N PHE A 68 4.88 -19.60 6.88
CA PHE A 68 3.79 -20.49 7.28
C PHE A 68 3.63 -21.74 6.40
N LYS A 69 3.46 -21.59 5.09
CA LYS A 69 3.28 -22.69 4.15
C LYS A 69 3.83 -22.32 2.78
N ALA A 70 4.54 -23.24 2.15
CA ALA A 70 5.01 -23.11 0.78
C ALA A 70 3.84 -22.93 -0.21
N GLY A 71 4.09 -22.24 -1.33
CA GLY A 71 3.13 -21.98 -2.40
C GLY A 71 2.85 -20.49 -2.60
N PRO A 72 1.68 -20.10 -3.15
CA PRO A 72 1.40 -18.70 -3.54
C PRO A 72 1.29 -17.72 -2.37
N GLY A 73 1.27 -18.20 -1.14
CA GLY A 73 1.43 -17.38 0.08
C GLY A 73 0.26 -16.47 0.44
N TYR A 74 -0.91 -16.61 -0.19
CA TYR A 74 -2.09 -15.82 0.17
C TYR A 74 -2.77 -16.29 1.46
N SER A 75 -2.75 -17.57 1.72
CA SER A 75 -3.29 -18.17 2.96
C SER A 75 -2.16 -18.68 3.85
N PRO A 76 -2.28 -18.52 5.19
CA PRO A 76 -3.34 -17.81 5.92
C PRO A 76 -3.23 -16.29 5.76
N LYS A 77 -4.40 -15.60 5.78
CA LYS A 77 -4.43 -14.14 5.74
C LYS A 77 -3.60 -13.53 6.86
N TYR A 78 -2.87 -12.46 6.54
CA TYR A 78 -2.05 -11.61 7.41
C TYR A 78 -0.79 -12.26 7.98
N ARG A 79 -0.51 -13.55 7.66
CA ARG A 79 0.69 -14.29 8.07
C ARG A 79 1.41 -15.03 6.94
N GLY A 80 0.74 -15.38 5.84
CA GLY A 80 1.38 -15.97 4.67
C GLY A 80 2.33 -15.00 3.97
N THR A 81 3.11 -15.50 3.02
CA THR A 81 4.20 -14.77 2.33
C THR A 81 3.75 -13.43 1.74
N VAL A 82 2.59 -13.39 1.08
CA VAL A 82 1.98 -12.16 0.53
C VAL A 82 1.86 -11.08 1.61
N TRP A 83 1.29 -11.42 2.75
CA TRP A 83 0.99 -10.47 3.82
C TRP A 83 2.22 -10.05 4.60
N SER A 84 3.15 -11.00 4.81
CA SER A 84 4.43 -10.74 5.48
C SER A 84 5.27 -9.76 4.68
N LEU A 85 5.35 -9.91 3.35
CA LEU A 85 6.08 -8.99 2.49
C LEU A 85 5.43 -7.60 2.44
N ILE A 86 4.09 -7.52 2.33
CA ILE A 86 3.36 -6.25 2.39
C ILE A 86 3.59 -5.54 3.74
N LEU A 87 3.62 -6.29 4.84
CA LEU A 87 3.89 -5.74 6.17
C LEU A 87 5.35 -5.27 6.29
N LEU A 88 6.31 -6.08 5.87
CA LEU A 88 7.73 -5.70 5.86
C LEU A 88 7.97 -4.39 5.09
N ALA A 89 7.31 -4.21 3.94
CA ALA A 89 7.38 -2.97 3.17
C ALA A 89 6.84 -1.76 3.96
N GLN A 90 5.72 -1.92 4.66
CA GLN A 90 5.16 -0.84 5.49
C GLN A 90 6.06 -0.50 6.69
N LEU A 91 6.80 -1.48 7.20
CA LEU A 91 7.76 -1.31 8.28
C LEU A 91 9.10 -0.70 7.82
N GLY A 92 9.32 -0.59 6.51
CA GLY A 92 10.54 -0.03 5.93
C GLY A 92 11.67 -1.04 5.79
N ALA A 93 11.36 -2.34 5.69
CA ALA A 93 12.36 -3.35 5.36
C ALA A 93 13.00 -3.11 3.98
N SER A 94 14.26 -3.47 3.83
CA SER A 94 15.05 -3.22 2.61
C SER A 94 15.88 -4.43 2.21
N VAL A 95 15.91 -4.72 0.91
CA VAL A 95 16.77 -5.76 0.32
C VAL A 95 18.25 -5.47 0.50
N GLU A 96 18.62 -4.19 0.62
CA GLU A 96 20.02 -3.76 0.87
C GLU A 96 20.48 -4.06 2.30
N GLU A 97 19.55 -3.96 3.27
CA GLU A 97 19.90 -4.11 4.68
C GLU A 97 19.84 -5.57 5.14
N ASP A 98 18.93 -6.37 4.58
CA ASP A 98 18.77 -7.78 4.94
C ASP A 98 18.46 -8.64 3.71
N LYS A 99 19.36 -9.60 3.40
CA LYS A 99 19.23 -10.51 2.26
C LYS A 99 17.98 -11.41 2.33
N ARG A 100 17.44 -11.63 3.53
CA ARG A 100 16.19 -12.38 3.69
C ARG A 100 15.02 -11.69 2.99
N VAL A 101 15.01 -10.35 2.95
CA VAL A 101 13.99 -9.58 2.22
C VAL A 101 14.09 -9.85 0.71
N ALA A 102 15.32 -9.88 0.15
CA ALA A 102 15.52 -10.21 -1.26
C ALA A 102 15.07 -11.64 -1.58
N ARG A 103 15.35 -12.61 -0.69
CA ARG A 103 14.90 -14.00 -0.84
C ARG A 103 13.37 -14.10 -0.83
N ALA A 104 12.70 -13.37 0.06
CA ALA A 104 11.23 -13.31 0.10
C ALA A 104 10.63 -12.72 -1.19
N CYS A 105 11.26 -11.70 -1.76
CA CYS A 105 10.85 -11.14 -3.05
C CYS A 105 10.97 -12.16 -4.18
N ALA A 106 12.10 -12.87 -4.27
CA ALA A 106 12.33 -13.91 -5.26
C ALA A 106 11.28 -15.03 -5.12
N TYR A 107 11.11 -15.55 -3.90
CA TYR A 107 10.10 -16.57 -3.62
C TYR A 107 8.69 -16.15 -4.03
N LEU A 108 8.29 -14.93 -3.67
CA LEU A 108 6.97 -14.42 -4.05
C LEU A 108 6.80 -14.37 -5.58
N LEU A 109 7.79 -13.87 -6.30
CA LEU A 109 7.75 -13.76 -7.76
C LEU A 109 7.71 -15.14 -8.43
N ASP A 110 8.39 -16.13 -7.86
CA ASP A 110 8.41 -17.50 -8.38
C ASP A 110 7.10 -18.27 -8.13
N HIS A 111 6.37 -17.96 -7.05
CA HIS A 111 5.24 -18.76 -6.60
C HIS A 111 3.88 -18.03 -6.60
N ASN A 112 3.84 -16.72 -6.91
CA ASN A 112 2.61 -15.94 -6.90
C ASN A 112 2.35 -15.20 -8.21
N LEU A 113 3.42 -14.92 -9.01
CA LEU A 113 3.29 -14.24 -10.28
C LEU A 113 2.93 -15.25 -11.38
N CYS A 114 1.84 -14.99 -12.10
CA CYS A 114 1.46 -15.76 -13.28
C CYS A 114 2.26 -15.33 -14.51
N GLU A 115 2.29 -16.17 -15.55
CA GLU A 115 3.01 -15.95 -16.81
C GLU A 115 2.61 -14.62 -17.50
N GLY A 116 1.34 -14.20 -17.39
CA GLY A 116 0.86 -12.93 -17.91
C GLY A 116 1.33 -11.69 -17.14
N GLY A 117 2.08 -11.84 -16.05
CA GLY A 117 2.57 -10.73 -15.22
C GLY A 117 1.68 -10.36 -14.03
N GLN A 118 0.53 -11.01 -13.83
CA GLN A 118 -0.36 -10.75 -12.71
C GLN A 118 -0.04 -11.59 -11.48
N PHE A 119 -0.17 -11.00 -10.30
CA PHE A 119 -0.17 -11.73 -9.03
C PHE A 119 -1.50 -12.45 -8.81
N SER A 120 -1.45 -13.66 -8.26
CA SER A 120 -2.65 -14.46 -8.03
C SER A 120 -2.70 -15.04 -6.63
N THR A 121 -3.90 -15.12 -6.07
CA THR A 121 -4.13 -15.78 -4.78
C THR A 121 -3.91 -17.31 -4.82
N SER A 122 -3.86 -17.90 -6.03
CA SER A 122 -3.85 -19.35 -6.25
C SER A 122 -3.04 -19.81 -7.47
N ILE A 123 -2.20 -18.94 -8.04
CA ILE A 123 -1.44 -19.14 -9.29
C ILE A 123 -2.34 -19.16 -10.54
N ALA A 124 -3.62 -19.43 -10.41
CA ALA A 124 -4.55 -19.34 -11.53
C ALA A 124 -4.87 -17.88 -11.87
N PRO A 125 -4.94 -17.50 -13.16
CA PRO A 125 -5.30 -16.13 -13.57
C PRO A 125 -6.63 -15.65 -13.00
N SER A 126 -7.59 -16.54 -12.75
CA SER A 126 -8.86 -16.25 -12.08
C SER A 126 -8.72 -15.79 -10.63
N GLY A 127 -7.59 -16.08 -9.97
CA GLY A 127 -7.27 -15.62 -8.62
C GLY A 127 -6.74 -14.18 -8.52
N THR A 128 -6.73 -13.44 -9.62
CA THR A 128 -6.23 -12.06 -9.67
C THR A 128 -7.21 -11.08 -9.02
N VAL A 129 -6.67 -10.14 -8.24
CA VAL A 129 -7.45 -9.15 -7.49
C VAL A 129 -6.72 -7.81 -7.50
N ASP A 130 -7.37 -6.71 -7.92
CA ASP A 130 -6.75 -5.38 -7.99
C ASP A 130 -6.06 -4.95 -6.68
N CYS A 131 -6.70 -5.20 -5.54
CA CYS A 131 -6.10 -4.87 -4.24
C CYS A 131 -4.80 -5.63 -4.00
N LEU A 132 -4.67 -6.87 -4.49
CA LEU A 132 -3.46 -7.68 -4.38
C LEU A 132 -2.38 -7.16 -5.32
N GLN A 133 -2.75 -6.87 -6.58
CA GLN A 133 -1.84 -6.32 -7.58
C GLN A 133 -1.17 -5.06 -7.06
N GLY A 134 -1.98 -4.09 -6.62
CA GLY A 134 -1.48 -2.83 -6.09
C GLY A 134 -0.62 -2.99 -4.84
N ASN A 135 -1.07 -3.79 -3.87
CA ASN A 135 -0.31 -4.02 -2.64
C ASN A 135 1.05 -4.67 -2.91
N LEU A 136 1.11 -5.72 -3.74
CA LEU A 136 2.37 -6.41 -4.03
C LEU A 136 3.30 -5.58 -4.92
N GLY A 137 2.76 -4.93 -5.96
CA GLY A 137 3.54 -4.02 -6.79
C GLY A 137 4.18 -2.89 -5.97
N TRP A 138 3.40 -2.29 -5.08
CA TRP A 138 3.90 -1.27 -4.15
C TRP A 138 4.96 -1.85 -3.19
N ALA A 139 4.67 -2.99 -2.56
CA ALA A 139 5.55 -3.59 -1.56
C ALA A 139 6.92 -3.97 -2.14
N LEU A 140 6.94 -4.64 -3.30
CA LEU A 140 8.18 -5.01 -3.98
C LEU A 140 9.05 -3.79 -4.29
N ARG A 141 8.43 -2.70 -4.77
CA ARG A 141 9.17 -1.45 -5.02
C ARG A 141 9.60 -0.74 -3.74
N GLU A 142 8.79 -0.78 -2.69
CA GLU A 142 9.14 -0.15 -1.40
C GLU A 142 10.32 -0.81 -0.74
N VAL A 143 10.43 -2.15 -0.77
CA VAL A 143 11.58 -2.87 -0.20
C VAL A 143 12.84 -2.83 -1.08
N GLY A 144 12.75 -2.26 -2.29
CA GLY A 144 13.88 -2.12 -3.21
C GLY A 144 14.10 -3.32 -4.14
N CYS A 145 13.07 -4.14 -4.40
CA CYS A 145 13.16 -5.22 -5.39
C CYS A 145 13.25 -4.65 -6.81
N ASP A 146 14.32 -5.00 -7.52
CA ASP A 146 14.63 -4.56 -8.89
C ASP A 146 14.41 -5.64 -9.96
N ASP A 147 13.85 -6.78 -9.58
CA ASP A 147 13.54 -7.89 -10.51
C ASP A 147 12.69 -7.39 -11.70
N PRO A 148 13.08 -7.72 -12.96
CA PRO A 148 12.40 -7.24 -14.16
C PRO A 148 10.93 -7.69 -14.25
N ARG A 149 10.55 -8.79 -13.60
CA ARG A 149 9.16 -9.27 -13.54
C ARG A 149 8.22 -8.28 -12.84
N VAL A 150 8.75 -7.44 -11.95
CA VAL A 150 7.97 -6.34 -11.35
C VAL A 150 7.49 -5.35 -12.41
N LYS A 151 8.29 -5.08 -13.43
CA LYS A 151 7.88 -4.25 -14.58
C LYS A 151 6.70 -4.86 -15.34
N GLN A 152 6.71 -6.17 -15.57
CA GLN A 152 5.61 -6.88 -16.23
C GLN A 152 4.31 -6.77 -15.40
N ALA A 153 4.41 -6.90 -14.08
CA ALA A 153 3.25 -6.72 -13.19
C ALA A 153 2.66 -5.30 -13.27
N PHE A 154 3.50 -4.28 -13.37
CA PHE A 154 3.03 -2.89 -13.54
C PHE A 154 2.39 -2.65 -14.90
N GLU A 155 2.94 -3.22 -15.97
CA GLU A 155 2.33 -3.16 -17.29
C GLU A 155 0.98 -3.88 -17.31
N TRP A 156 0.91 -5.08 -16.72
CA TRP A 156 -0.33 -5.82 -16.59
C TRP A 156 -1.40 -5.00 -15.84
N MET A 157 -1.07 -4.41 -14.70
CA MET A 157 -1.98 -3.53 -13.96
C MET A 157 -2.46 -2.35 -14.82
N ALA A 158 -1.57 -1.72 -15.60
CA ALA A 158 -1.95 -0.59 -16.44
C ALA A 158 -2.90 -1.02 -17.57
N ARG A 159 -2.67 -2.18 -18.21
CA ARG A 159 -3.59 -2.77 -19.19
C ARG A 159 -4.94 -3.08 -18.58
N THR A 160 -4.97 -3.64 -17.38
CA THR A 160 -6.21 -3.96 -16.67
C THR A 160 -7.04 -2.70 -16.41
N VAL A 161 -6.40 -1.63 -15.93
CA VAL A 161 -7.09 -0.37 -15.66
C VAL A 161 -7.66 0.26 -16.93
N THR A 162 -6.89 0.28 -18.02
CA THR A 162 -7.30 0.92 -19.29
C THR A 162 -8.17 0.03 -20.15
N GLY A 163 -8.13 -1.28 -19.98
CA GLY A 163 -8.74 -2.24 -20.90
C GLY A 163 -7.92 -2.49 -22.18
N GLU A 164 -6.74 -1.87 -22.33
CA GLU A 164 -5.94 -2.00 -23.54
C GLU A 164 -5.24 -3.36 -23.63
N GLY A 165 -5.50 -4.10 -24.71
CA GLY A 165 -4.91 -5.43 -24.93
C GLY A 165 -5.43 -6.49 -23.97
N ILE A 166 -6.59 -6.29 -23.39
CA ILE A 166 -7.27 -7.24 -22.51
C ILE A 166 -8.52 -7.74 -23.20
N ALA A 167 -8.65 -9.06 -23.28
CA ALA A 167 -9.85 -9.68 -23.80
C ALA A 167 -11.02 -9.49 -22.83
N PRO A 168 -12.23 -9.18 -23.33
CA PRO A 168 -13.42 -9.08 -22.48
C PRO A 168 -13.76 -10.44 -21.86
N LEU A 169 -14.49 -10.42 -20.74
CA LEU A 169 -14.95 -11.63 -20.03
C LEU A 169 -15.71 -12.61 -20.91
N THR A 170 -16.38 -12.09 -21.94
CA THR A 170 -17.19 -12.86 -22.90
C THR A 170 -16.34 -13.60 -23.93
N ASP A 171 -15.07 -13.20 -24.12
CA ASP A 171 -14.19 -13.88 -25.04
C ASP A 171 -13.59 -15.14 -24.38
N MET A 172 -14.25 -16.25 -24.60
CA MET A 172 -13.86 -17.57 -24.09
C MET A 172 -12.69 -18.20 -24.86
N GLN A 173 -12.30 -17.63 -26.00
CA GLN A 173 -11.25 -18.13 -26.87
C GLN A 173 -9.93 -17.35 -26.71
N ALA A 174 -9.89 -16.30 -25.91
CA ALA A 174 -8.68 -15.56 -25.67
C ALA A 174 -7.61 -16.44 -25.01
N ASP A 175 -6.43 -16.50 -25.61
CA ASP A 175 -5.26 -17.25 -25.13
C ASP A 175 -4.85 -16.81 -23.72
N THR A 176 -4.99 -15.54 -23.46
CA THR A 176 -4.69 -14.94 -22.16
C THR A 176 -5.93 -14.26 -21.62
N ARG A 177 -6.57 -14.88 -20.65
CA ARG A 177 -7.64 -14.25 -19.89
C ARG A 177 -7.04 -13.26 -18.90
N TYR A 178 -6.71 -12.11 -19.36
CA TYR A 178 -6.30 -10.99 -18.51
C TYR A 178 -7.42 -10.57 -17.57
N TYR A 179 -8.62 -11.05 -17.81
CA TYR A 179 -9.81 -10.71 -17.09
C TYR A 179 -10.02 -11.68 -15.93
N ALA A 180 -9.90 -11.16 -14.73
CA ALA A 180 -10.25 -11.90 -13.53
C ALA A 180 -11.54 -11.34 -12.93
N TYR A 181 -12.28 -12.19 -12.23
CA TYR A 181 -13.53 -11.81 -11.61
C TYR A 181 -13.44 -10.57 -10.70
N LYS A 182 -12.27 -10.35 -10.07
CA LYS A 182 -12.02 -9.24 -9.12
C LYS A 182 -11.05 -8.19 -9.64
N CYS A 183 -10.84 -8.14 -10.94
CA CYS A 183 -9.87 -7.26 -11.57
C CYS A 183 -10.30 -7.03 -13.02
N GLY A 184 -10.37 -5.77 -13.45
CA GLY A 184 -10.81 -5.45 -14.81
C GLY A 184 -10.77 -3.96 -15.13
N PRO A 185 -11.17 -3.56 -16.35
CA PRO A 185 -11.18 -2.15 -16.75
C PRO A 185 -11.88 -1.26 -15.74
N ASN A 186 -11.30 -0.08 -15.51
CA ASN A 186 -11.78 0.86 -14.50
C ASN A 186 -11.95 0.26 -13.09
N PHE A 187 -11.10 -0.71 -12.71
CA PHE A 187 -11.16 -1.39 -11.40
C PHE A 187 -12.46 -2.17 -11.18
N ALA A 188 -13.07 -2.69 -12.25
CA ALA A 188 -14.26 -3.52 -12.17
C ALA A 188 -14.02 -4.74 -11.28
N CYS A 189 -14.88 -4.96 -10.29
CA CYS A 189 -14.72 -6.02 -9.31
C CYS A 189 -16.02 -6.79 -9.12
N GLY A 190 -16.00 -8.10 -9.35
CA GLY A 190 -17.19 -8.95 -9.21
C GLY A 190 -17.76 -8.99 -7.79
N VAL A 191 -16.92 -8.80 -6.75
CA VAL A 191 -17.41 -8.64 -5.37
C VAL A 191 -18.26 -7.37 -5.24
N ASN A 192 -17.94 -6.35 -6.04
CA ASN A 192 -18.70 -5.10 -6.13
C ASN A 192 -19.72 -5.09 -7.30
N GLY A 193 -20.17 -6.24 -7.76
CA GLY A 193 -21.16 -6.34 -8.86
C GLY A 193 -20.63 -5.82 -10.20
N GLN A 194 -19.36 -6.02 -10.50
CA GLN A 194 -18.63 -5.51 -11.68
C GLN A 194 -18.52 -3.97 -11.73
N LEU A 195 -18.93 -3.27 -10.69
CA LEU A 195 -18.69 -1.83 -10.55
C LEU A 195 -17.25 -1.55 -10.14
N PRO A 196 -16.73 -0.34 -10.43
CA PRO A 196 -15.41 0.09 -9.98
C PRO A 196 -15.23 -0.01 -8.47
N CYS A 197 -14.09 -0.55 -8.03
CA CYS A 197 -13.77 -0.73 -6.61
C CYS A 197 -12.71 0.28 -6.16
N ALA A 198 -13.09 1.20 -5.28
CA ALA A 198 -12.18 2.21 -4.75
C ALA A 198 -11.00 1.60 -3.97
N TRP A 199 -11.21 0.45 -3.28
CA TRP A 199 -10.12 -0.22 -2.58
C TRP A 199 -9.03 -0.71 -3.55
N GLY A 200 -9.43 -1.32 -4.67
CA GLY A 200 -8.51 -1.73 -5.71
C GLY A 200 -7.80 -0.53 -6.34
N ALA A 201 -8.56 0.50 -6.69
CA ALA A 201 -8.03 1.71 -7.30
C ALA A 201 -6.95 2.39 -6.44
N VAL A 202 -7.19 2.60 -5.14
CA VAL A 202 -6.20 3.21 -4.23
C VAL A 202 -4.92 2.41 -4.19
N LYS A 203 -4.99 1.06 -4.11
CA LYS A 203 -3.81 0.20 -4.06
C LYS A 203 -3.00 0.27 -5.35
N VAL A 204 -3.67 0.21 -6.51
CA VAL A 204 -3.01 0.29 -7.81
C VAL A 204 -2.39 1.68 -8.02
N MET A 205 -3.10 2.76 -7.64
CA MET A 205 -2.56 4.12 -7.74
C MET A 205 -1.37 4.33 -6.81
N LEU A 206 -1.38 3.75 -5.62
CA LEU A 206 -0.23 3.78 -4.72
C LEU A 206 0.98 3.03 -5.31
N ALA A 207 0.76 1.87 -5.95
CA ALA A 207 1.82 1.17 -6.68
C ALA A 207 2.37 2.04 -7.83
N PHE A 208 1.51 2.60 -8.67
CA PHE A 208 1.95 3.44 -9.80
C PHE A 208 2.71 4.69 -9.35
N SER A 209 2.45 5.20 -8.15
CA SER A 209 3.22 6.32 -7.59
C SER A 209 4.70 5.99 -7.37
N LYS A 210 5.07 4.70 -7.30
CA LYS A 210 6.45 4.23 -7.18
C LYS A 210 7.24 4.28 -8.49
N VAL A 211 6.57 4.49 -9.62
CA VAL A 211 7.25 4.62 -10.91
C VAL A 211 7.63 6.09 -11.13
N PRO A 212 8.94 6.41 -11.23
CA PRO A 212 9.40 7.77 -11.49
C PRO A 212 8.75 8.35 -12.76
N VAL A 213 8.39 9.63 -12.73
CA VAL A 213 7.69 10.29 -13.84
C VAL A 213 8.35 10.06 -15.21
N PRO A 214 9.71 10.16 -15.34
CA PRO A 214 10.38 9.92 -16.63
C PRO A 214 10.27 8.47 -17.14
N GLN A 215 10.01 7.49 -16.24
CA GLN A 215 9.90 6.07 -16.59
C GLN A 215 8.45 5.63 -16.89
N ARG A 216 7.47 6.53 -16.74
CA ARG A 216 6.06 6.22 -16.99
C ARG A 216 5.80 6.13 -18.48
N THR A 217 5.43 4.95 -18.95
CA THR A 217 5.02 4.71 -20.35
C THR A 217 3.72 5.46 -20.67
N PRO A 218 3.38 5.67 -21.96
CA PRO A 218 2.08 6.24 -22.33
C PRO A 218 0.88 5.47 -21.75
N LEU A 219 0.93 4.13 -21.74
CA LEU A 219 -0.08 3.27 -21.15
C LEU A 219 -0.22 3.53 -19.64
N LEU A 220 0.89 3.56 -18.91
CA LEU A 220 0.87 3.82 -17.48
C LEU A 220 0.34 5.22 -17.14
N LYS A 221 0.68 6.23 -17.94
CA LYS A 221 0.14 7.59 -17.79
C LYS A 221 -1.38 7.62 -17.96
N ARG A 222 -1.93 6.92 -18.96
CA ARG A 222 -3.39 6.82 -19.15
C ARG A 222 -4.05 6.08 -17.96
N ALA A 223 -3.47 4.98 -17.51
CA ALA A 223 -3.97 4.25 -16.34
C ALA A 223 -4.00 5.12 -15.08
N ILE A 224 -2.94 5.92 -14.84
CA ILE A 224 -2.90 6.88 -13.73
C ILE A 224 -4.01 7.93 -13.87
N GLN A 225 -4.18 8.50 -15.07
CA GLN A 225 -5.22 9.50 -15.32
C GLN A 225 -6.62 8.95 -15.05
N GLN A 226 -6.92 7.72 -15.52
CA GLN A 226 -8.20 7.06 -15.27
C GLN A 226 -8.41 6.78 -13.77
N GLY A 227 -7.40 6.24 -13.09
CA GLY A 227 -7.49 5.96 -11.67
C GLY A 227 -7.68 7.23 -10.82
N VAL A 228 -6.96 8.29 -11.13
CA VAL A 228 -7.14 9.59 -10.46
C VAL A 228 -8.52 10.17 -10.75
N ALA A 229 -8.99 10.11 -12.00
CA ALA A 229 -10.34 10.57 -12.35
C ALA A 229 -11.41 9.80 -11.57
N PHE A 230 -11.26 8.48 -11.45
CA PHE A 230 -12.17 7.67 -10.65
C PHE A 230 -12.12 8.03 -9.15
N LEU A 231 -10.94 8.16 -8.56
CA LEU A 231 -10.80 8.50 -7.14
C LEU A 231 -11.33 9.90 -6.80
N PHE A 232 -11.35 10.80 -7.77
CA PHE A 232 -11.95 12.14 -7.66
C PHE A 232 -13.37 12.25 -8.26
N SER A 233 -13.99 11.14 -8.69
CA SER A 233 -15.38 11.17 -9.16
C SER A 233 -16.39 11.48 -8.06
N VAL A 234 -15.96 11.34 -6.81
CA VAL A 234 -16.70 11.73 -5.60
C VAL A 234 -15.75 12.49 -4.67
N ASP A 235 -16.30 13.16 -3.67
CA ASP A 235 -15.50 13.70 -2.58
C ASP A 235 -14.85 12.52 -1.82
N PRO A 236 -13.50 12.45 -1.76
CA PRO A 236 -12.81 11.36 -1.07
C PRO A 236 -13.22 11.17 0.40
N ALA A 237 -13.62 12.25 1.08
CA ALA A 237 -14.11 12.18 2.46
C ALA A 237 -15.49 11.50 2.55
N SER A 238 -16.32 11.60 1.51
CA SER A 238 -17.65 10.97 1.48
C SER A 238 -17.58 9.48 1.22
N ALA A 239 -16.54 9.01 0.52
CA ALA A 239 -16.40 7.65 0.00
C ALA A 239 -17.65 7.14 -0.78
N ALA A 240 -18.43 8.03 -1.37
CA ALA A 240 -19.66 7.70 -2.08
C ALA A 240 -19.41 7.03 -3.45
N TYR A 241 -18.39 6.16 -3.51
CA TYR A 241 -18.07 5.37 -4.69
C TYR A 241 -19.19 4.34 -4.99
N PRO A 242 -19.32 3.92 -6.26
CA PRO A 242 -20.34 2.93 -6.62
C PRO A 242 -20.23 1.65 -5.79
N THR A 243 -21.37 1.15 -5.30
CA THR A 243 -21.49 -0.11 -4.58
C THR A 243 -22.55 -0.98 -5.22
N ARG A 244 -22.37 -2.31 -5.15
CA ARG A 244 -23.17 -3.33 -5.84
C ARG A 244 -24.69 -3.12 -5.70
N ASP A 245 -25.14 -2.70 -4.53
CA ASP A 245 -26.53 -2.61 -4.12
C ASP A 245 -26.96 -1.17 -3.74
N GLY A 246 -26.14 -0.17 -4.09
CA GLY A 246 -26.32 1.21 -3.65
C GLY A 246 -26.15 1.39 -2.13
N SER A 247 -25.55 0.40 -1.47
CA SER A 247 -25.30 0.46 -0.03
C SER A 247 -24.38 1.62 0.39
N LYS A 248 -24.47 1.99 1.66
CA LYS A 248 -23.58 3.00 2.23
C LYS A 248 -22.12 2.56 2.13
N PRO A 249 -21.18 3.51 1.98
CA PRO A 249 -19.75 3.21 2.00
C PRO A 249 -19.35 2.42 3.23
N ASP A 250 -18.34 1.55 3.07
CA ASP A 250 -17.81 0.75 4.17
C ASP A 250 -17.19 1.66 5.24
N ARG A 251 -17.64 1.50 6.49
CA ARG A 251 -17.20 2.33 7.61
C ARG A 251 -15.69 2.25 7.88
N ARG A 252 -15.01 1.22 7.37
CA ARG A 252 -13.55 1.07 7.49
C ARG A 252 -12.79 2.11 6.69
N TRP A 253 -13.39 2.75 5.71
CA TRP A 253 -12.79 3.87 4.97
C TRP A 253 -12.33 5.01 5.89
N TRP A 254 -13.07 5.26 6.96
CA TRP A 254 -12.77 6.33 7.92
C TRP A 254 -12.04 5.86 9.17
N LYS A 255 -11.64 4.58 9.23
CA LYS A 255 -10.89 4.02 10.36
C LYS A 255 -9.43 3.89 10.00
N PHE A 256 -8.58 4.63 10.69
CA PHE A 256 -7.16 4.57 10.44
C PHE A 256 -6.55 3.32 11.07
N SER A 257 -5.84 2.57 10.24
CA SER A 257 -5.30 1.28 10.60
C SER A 257 -3.78 1.22 10.48
N PHE A 258 -3.20 0.27 11.19
CA PHE A 258 -1.88 -0.22 10.91
C PHE A 258 -1.79 -1.70 11.34
N PRO A 259 -1.23 -2.59 10.48
CA PRO A 259 -0.88 -2.33 9.08
C PRO A 259 -2.11 -2.11 8.18
N VAL A 260 -1.88 -1.73 6.91
CA VAL A 260 -2.93 -1.62 5.89
C VAL A 260 -2.76 -2.73 4.87
N PHE A 261 -3.78 -3.58 4.75
CA PHE A 261 -3.78 -4.66 3.78
C PHE A 261 -4.72 -4.36 2.60
N TYR A 262 -5.64 -5.26 2.22
CA TYR A 262 -6.55 -5.01 1.09
C TYR A 262 -7.65 -4.00 1.40
N VAL A 263 -8.11 -3.92 2.66
CA VAL A 263 -9.00 -2.84 3.09
C VAL A 263 -8.19 -1.55 3.10
N THR A 264 -8.65 -0.56 2.37
CA THR A 264 -8.03 0.77 2.35
C THR A 264 -8.76 1.75 3.25
N ASP A 265 -8.09 2.82 3.61
CA ASP A 265 -8.65 3.93 4.38
C ASP A 265 -8.42 5.28 3.68
N LEU A 266 -9.04 6.33 4.19
CA LEU A 266 -8.93 7.68 3.66
C LEU A 266 -7.49 8.19 3.66
N LEU A 267 -6.66 7.83 4.66
CA LEU A 267 -5.25 8.19 4.69
C LEU A 267 -4.51 7.65 3.47
N GLN A 268 -4.74 6.37 3.13
CA GLN A 268 -4.06 5.76 1.99
C GLN A 268 -4.54 6.35 0.66
N ASN A 269 -5.82 6.73 0.56
CA ASN A 269 -6.32 7.42 -0.64
C ASN A 269 -5.64 8.78 -0.82
N VAL A 270 -5.57 9.59 0.23
CA VAL A 270 -4.87 10.89 0.20
C VAL A 270 -3.39 10.71 -0.12
N GLU A 271 -2.73 9.71 0.50
CA GLU A 271 -1.32 9.39 0.21
C GLU A 271 -1.11 9.05 -1.26
N ALA A 272 -1.94 8.18 -1.84
CA ALA A 272 -1.83 7.77 -3.24
C ALA A 272 -1.98 8.97 -4.19
N LEU A 273 -3.00 9.79 -3.99
CA LEU A 273 -3.25 10.99 -4.79
C LEU A 273 -2.13 12.03 -4.65
N ALA A 274 -1.65 12.28 -3.43
CA ALA A 274 -0.57 13.22 -3.18
C ALA A 274 0.75 12.77 -3.85
N ARG A 275 1.12 11.49 -3.73
CA ARG A 275 2.32 10.92 -4.38
C ARG A 275 2.25 10.95 -5.91
N LEU A 276 1.06 10.97 -6.48
CA LEU A 276 0.85 11.12 -7.93
C LEU A 276 0.87 12.58 -8.40
N GLY A 277 1.01 13.55 -7.48
CA GLY A 277 1.12 14.98 -7.79
C GLY A 277 -0.17 15.77 -7.57
N TYR A 278 -1.21 15.16 -6.99
CA TYR A 278 -2.51 15.81 -6.75
C TYR A 278 -2.69 16.30 -5.30
N GLY A 279 -1.62 16.38 -4.51
CA GLY A 279 -1.70 16.79 -3.10
C GLY A 279 -2.32 18.18 -2.87
N ARG A 280 -2.20 19.09 -3.84
CA ARG A 280 -2.76 20.45 -3.77
C ARG A 280 -4.15 20.58 -4.44
N ASP A 281 -4.75 19.49 -4.86
CA ASP A 281 -6.08 19.51 -5.47
C ASP A 281 -7.14 19.87 -4.43
N LYS A 282 -7.98 20.86 -4.75
CA LYS A 282 -9.03 21.36 -3.84
C LYS A 282 -10.04 20.28 -3.44
N ARG A 283 -10.21 19.23 -4.23
CA ARG A 283 -11.09 18.10 -3.92
C ARG A 283 -10.63 17.28 -2.71
N LEU A 284 -9.39 17.46 -2.24
CA LEU A 284 -8.89 16.86 -1.01
C LEU A 284 -9.25 17.63 0.26
N ALA A 285 -9.83 18.82 0.16
CA ALA A 285 -10.02 19.71 1.31
C ALA A 285 -10.78 19.05 2.47
N HIS A 286 -11.91 18.39 2.20
CA HIS A 286 -12.68 17.70 3.26
C HIS A 286 -11.93 16.50 3.83
N ALA A 287 -11.24 15.73 2.98
CA ALA A 287 -10.40 14.62 3.44
C ALA A 287 -9.28 15.07 4.38
N LEU A 288 -8.62 16.18 4.04
CA LEU A 288 -7.56 16.76 4.87
C LEU A 288 -8.11 17.32 6.19
N THR A 289 -9.28 17.95 6.18
CA THR A 289 -9.97 18.39 7.39
C THR A 289 -10.29 17.18 8.28
N TYR A 290 -10.89 16.11 7.71
CA TYR A 290 -11.18 14.90 8.45
C TYR A 290 -9.93 14.27 9.09
N ILE A 291 -8.80 14.23 8.37
CA ILE A 291 -7.54 13.71 8.91
C ILE A 291 -7.05 14.57 10.08
N ARG A 292 -7.05 15.90 9.92
CA ARG A 292 -6.59 16.84 10.96
C ARG A 292 -7.43 16.77 12.23
N ASP A 293 -8.74 16.68 12.08
CA ASP A 293 -9.66 16.66 13.22
C ASP A 293 -9.59 15.38 14.06
N ARG A 294 -8.86 14.36 13.57
CA ARG A 294 -8.64 13.08 14.26
C ARG A 294 -7.40 13.03 15.14
N GLN A 295 -6.58 14.05 15.14
CA GLN A 295 -5.46 14.12 16.07
C GLN A 295 -5.95 14.48 17.49
N ASP A 296 -5.26 13.94 18.50
CA ASP A 296 -5.44 14.36 19.87
C ASP A 296 -4.70 15.68 20.17
N GLU A 297 -4.79 16.18 21.39
CA GLU A 297 -4.13 17.41 21.87
C GLU A 297 -2.60 17.39 21.78
N HIS A 298 -2.01 16.20 21.59
CA HIS A 298 -0.58 16.01 21.38
C HIS A 298 -0.21 15.80 19.89
N GLY A 299 -1.17 15.96 18.97
CA GLY A 299 -0.95 15.76 17.54
C GLY A 299 -0.78 14.28 17.14
N ARG A 300 -1.43 13.35 17.84
CA ARG A 300 -1.31 11.88 17.63
C ARG A 300 -2.62 11.30 17.14
N TRP A 301 -2.56 10.24 16.32
CA TRP A 301 -3.73 9.54 15.79
C TRP A 301 -3.88 8.15 16.41
N PRO A 302 -5.14 7.73 16.70
CA PRO A 302 -5.41 6.44 17.31
C PRO A 302 -5.35 5.30 16.29
N LEU A 303 -5.03 4.08 16.78
CA LEU A 303 -5.23 2.84 16.04
C LEU A 303 -6.71 2.43 16.11
N GLU A 304 -7.43 2.47 14.99
CA GLU A 304 -8.87 2.17 14.98
C GLU A 304 -9.20 0.78 14.40
N LEU A 305 -8.28 0.24 13.59
CA LEU A 305 -8.42 -1.09 13.00
C LEU A 305 -7.06 -1.78 12.97
N ASP A 306 -7.02 -3.03 13.40
CA ASP A 306 -5.84 -3.89 13.41
C ASP A 306 -6.14 -5.27 12.81
N TYR A 307 -5.07 -6.04 12.62
CA TYR A 307 -5.12 -7.40 12.07
C TYR A 307 -4.25 -8.33 12.91
N GLN A 308 -4.60 -9.60 12.98
CA GLN A 308 -3.77 -10.63 13.60
C GLN A 308 -2.58 -10.96 12.72
N THR A 309 -1.47 -10.26 12.96
CA THR A 309 -0.19 -10.44 12.25
C THR A 309 0.84 -11.14 13.13
N TRP A 310 2.11 -11.12 12.71
CA TRP A 310 3.24 -11.67 13.48
C TRP A 310 3.51 -10.91 14.78
N VAL A 311 3.20 -9.64 14.80
CA VAL A 311 3.43 -8.73 15.93
C VAL A 311 2.18 -7.91 16.22
N ASN A 312 2.06 -7.46 17.46
CA ASN A 312 0.99 -6.55 17.87
C ASN A 312 1.48 -5.10 17.78
N PHE A 313 0.72 -4.24 17.16
CA PHE A 313 1.05 -2.82 16.97
C PHE A 313 0.42 -1.90 18.02
N GLY A 314 -0.16 -2.44 19.06
CA GLY A 314 -0.72 -1.71 20.17
C GLY A 314 -2.25 -1.83 20.31
N PRO A 315 -2.81 -1.25 21.37
CA PRO A 315 -4.24 -1.33 21.66
C PRO A 315 -5.07 -0.42 20.76
N LYS A 316 -6.26 -0.88 20.39
CA LYS A 316 -7.22 -0.06 19.63
C LYS A 316 -7.69 1.15 20.43
N ARG A 317 -8.00 2.21 19.71
CA ARG A 317 -8.53 3.49 20.22
C ARG A 317 -7.54 4.25 21.12
N GLN A 318 -6.27 3.86 21.08
CA GLN A 318 -5.19 4.58 21.77
C GLN A 318 -4.28 5.24 20.72
N PRO A 319 -3.61 6.35 21.06
CA PRO A 319 -2.60 6.96 20.23
C PRO A 319 -1.56 5.94 19.77
N ASN A 320 -1.24 5.95 18.48
CA ASN A 320 -0.39 4.92 17.89
C ASN A 320 0.68 5.54 16.99
N LYS A 321 1.94 5.21 17.23
CA LYS A 321 3.08 5.76 16.49
C LYS A 321 3.00 5.45 14.99
N TRP A 322 2.60 4.24 14.60
CA TRP A 322 2.51 3.83 13.21
C TRP A 322 1.39 4.57 12.45
N VAL A 323 0.22 4.71 13.08
CA VAL A 323 -0.89 5.48 12.49
C VAL A 323 -0.54 6.95 12.40
N THR A 324 0.07 7.51 13.45
CA THR A 324 0.54 8.91 13.48
C THR A 324 1.56 9.16 12.38
N LEU A 325 2.53 8.28 12.18
CA LEU A 325 3.50 8.37 11.09
C LEU A 325 2.81 8.40 9.71
N ARG A 326 1.80 7.55 9.49
CA ARG A 326 1.02 7.56 8.24
C ARG A 326 0.28 8.88 8.02
N ALA A 327 -0.37 9.40 9.06
CA ALA A 327 -1.08 10.68 9.00
C ALA A 327 -0.12 11.83 8.68
N LEU A 328 1.03 11.90 9.35
CA LEU A 328 2.04 12.94 9.11
C LEU A 328 2.64 12.86 7.71
N ARG A 329 2.87 11.67 7.17
CA ARG A 329 3.30 11.48 5.77
C ARG A 329 2.27 12.03 4.79
N ALA A 330 0.98 11.75 5.02
CA ALA A 330 -0.10 12.25 4.17
C ALA A 330 -0.17 13.79 4.24
N LEU A 331 -0.15 14.38 5.44
CA LEU A 331 -0.17 15.83 5.62
C LEU A 331 1.06 16.54 5.03
N LYS A 332 2.24 15.93 5.15
CA LYS A 332 3.47 16.45 4.52
C LYS A 332 3.40 16.40 3.00
N ALA A 333 2.88 15.33 2.44
CA ALA A 333 2.82 15.12 0.97
C ALA A 333 1.84 16.08 0.26
N VAL A 334 0.93 16.73 0.98
CA VAL A 334 -0.05 17.67 0.43
C VAL A 334 0.33 19.15 0.65
N ALA A 335 1.40 19.42 1.36
CA ALA A 335 1.89 20.77 1.59
C ALA A 335 2.80 21.24 0.45
#